data_14aaee64dad4ffe3552d4a11e5ad8fec
#
_entry.id   14aaee64dad4ffe3552d4a11e5ad8fec
#
_cell.length_a   1.000
_cell.length_b   1.000
_cell.length_c   1.000
_cell.angle_alpha   90.00
_cell.angle_beta   90.00
_cell.angle_gamma   90.00
#
_symmetry.space_group_name_H-M   'P 1'
#
loop_
_entity.id
_entity.type
_entity.pdbx_description
1 polymer ?
#
loop_
_entity_poly.entity_id
_entity_poly.type
_entity_poly.pdbx_seq_one_letter_code
_entity_poly.pdbx_strand_id
1 'polypeptide(L)'
;MSALLEVEDLEVSFGRTGAVRGASLKVERGETLCVVGESGCGKSVTSLAVMNLLARGARRTATRMSFEGQDLLRLSDAGMSKLRGNDMAMIFQEPMTSLNPAYTVGSQMTEVLRRHKGASQRVATDRAADLLARVGITAPGLRLGQFPH
;
A
#
# COMPACT_ATOMS: atom_id res chain seq x y z
N MET A 1 19.63 -15.33 5.85
CA MET A 1 18.64 -14.89 4.82
C MET A 1 18.30 -13.45 5.17
N SER A 2 18.21 -12.53 4.22
CA SER A 2 17.85 -11.14 4.50
C SER A 2 16.33 -11.03 4.67
N ALA A 3 15.89 -10.24 5.66
CA ALA A 3 14.46 -9.96 5.87
C ALA A 3 13.82 -9.37 4.60
N LEU A 4 12.53 -9.66 4.41
CA LEU A 4 11.74 -9.01 3.35
C LEU A 4 11.49 -7.54 3.69
N LEU A 5 11.08 -7.25 4.91
CA LEU A 5 10.90 -5.90 5.46
C LEU A 5 11.62 -5.81 6.80
N GLU A 6 12.37 -4.75 6.98
CA GLU A 6 13.07 -4.46 8.23
C GLU A 6 12.88 -2.99 8.60
N VAL A 7 12.41 -2.74 9.80
CA VAL A 7 12.20 -1.41 10.38
C VAL A 7 12.81 -1.38 11.77
N GLU A 8 13.70 -0.44 12.04
CA GLU A 8 14.35 -0.26 13.33
C GLU A 8 14.15 1.18 13.81
N ASP A 9 13.70 1.31 15.04
CA ASP A 9 13.51 2.58 15.77
C ASP A 9 12.71 3.61 14.97
N LEU A 10 11.61 3.17 14.36
CA LEU A 10 10.73 4.07 13.64
C LEU A 10 10.07 5.07 14.58
N GLU A 11 10.27 6.33 14.29
CA GLU A 11 9.55 7.43 14.93
C GLU A 11 8.71 8.18 13.90
N VAL A 12 7.48 8.52 14.25
CA VAL A 12 6.60 9.36 13.46
C VAL A 12 5.97 10.42 14.34
N SER A 13 6.02 11.67 13.90
CA SER A 13 5.38 12.78 14.60
C SER A 13 4.60 13.70 13.66
N PHE A 14 3.53 14.28 14.17
CA PHE A 14 2.71 15.31 13.55
C PHE A 14 2.85 16.60 14.37
N GLY A 15 3.65 17.54 13.87
CA GLY A 15 4.04 18.71 14.66
C GLY A 15 4.75 18.29 15.95
N ARG A 16 4.14 18.59 17.11
CA ARG A 16 4.68 18.23 18.43
C ARG A 16 4.20 16.88 18.97
N THR A 17 3.26 16.23 18.30
CA THR A 17 2.66 14.98 18.78
C THR A 17 3.39 13.77 18.18
N GLY A 18 4.03 12.95 19.00
CA GLY A 18 4.62 11.68 18.60
C GLY A 18 3.53 10.61 18.46
N ALA A 19 3.36 10.08 17.25
CA ALA A 19 2.39 9.03 16.92
C ALA A 19 3.01 7.62 16.96
N VAL A 20 4.30 7.50 16.64
CA VAL A 20 5.09 6.27 16.77
C VAL A 20 6.40 6.64 17.47
N ARG A 21 6.84 5.84 18.44
CA ARG A 21 7.96 6.15 19.31
C ARG A 21 8.91 4.96 19.41
N GLY A 22 9.78 4.79 18.42
CA GLY A 22 10.79 3.72 18.40
C GLY A 22 10.23 2.33 18.08
N ALA A 23 9.30 2.23 17.12
CA ALA A 23 8.77 0.93 16.70
C ALA A 23 9.78 0.18 15.82
N SER A 24 10.02 -1.10 16.17
CA SER A 24 10.87 -1.99 15.38
C SER A 24 10.09 -3.24 15.01
N LEU A 25 10.23 -3.69 13.76
CA LEU A 25 9.62 -4.92 13.26
C LEU A 25 10.45 -5.50 12.13
N LYS A 26 10.33 -6.80 11.95
CA LYS A 26 10.97 -7.55 10.90
C LYS A 26 10.01 -8.57 10.34
N VAL A 27 9.98 -8.72 9.02
CA VAL A 27 9.14 -9.69 8.32
C VAL A 27 10.00 -10.47 7.34
N GLU A 28 9.97 -11.79 7.43
CA GLU A 28 10.64 -12.69 6.49
C GLU A 28 9.73 -13.01 5.29
N ARG A 29 10.29 -13.58 4.23
CA ARG A 29 9.47 -14.03 3.10
C ARG A 29 8.50 -15.14 3.50
N GLY A 30 7.22 -14.99 3.12
CA GLY A 30 6.16 -15.94 3.44
C GLY A 30 5.68 -15.87 4.88
N GLU A 31 6.19 -14.93 5.68
CA GLU A 31 5.74 -14.71 7.05
C GLU A 31 4.51 -13.81 7.12
N THR A 32 3.67 -14.04 8.11
CA THR A 32 2.59 -13.16 8.52
C THR A 32 2.90 -12.56 9.87
N LEU A 33 3.13 -11.26 9.94
CA LEU A 33 3.33 -10.53 11.19
C LEU A 33 2.02 -9.86 11.61
N CYS A 34 1.53 -10.20 12.81
CA CYS A 34 0.39 -9.51 13.42
C CYS A 34 0.87 -8.40 14.36
N VAL A 35 0.42 -7.16 14.12
CA VAL A 35 0.64 -6.03 15.00
C VAL A 35 -0.63 -5.74 15.78
N VAL A 36 -0.61 -6.00 17.09
CA VAL A 36 -1.75 -5.81 17.99
C VAL A 36 -1.56 -4.59 18.89
N GLY A 37 -2.64 -3.99 19.33
CA GLY A 37 -2.62 -2.84 20.23
C GLY A 37 -3.94 -2.09 20.18
N GLU A 38 -4.13 -1.16 21.13
CA GLU A 38 -5.34 -0.35 21.25
C GLU A 38 -5.56 0.58 20.05
N SER A 39 -6.77 1.12 19.92
CA SER A 39 -7.05 2.16 18.92
C SER A 39 -6.18 3.39 19.19
N GLY A 40 -5.59 3.94 18.13
CA GLY A 40 -4.72 5.13 18.25
C GLY A 40 -3.28 4.86 18.64
N CYS A 41 -2.86 3.62 18.93
CA CYS A 41 -1.47 3.31 19.32
C CYS A 41 -0.43 3.36 18.18
N GLY A 42 -0.79 3.82 16.98
CA GLY A 42 0.16 4.05 15.89
C GLY A 42 0.27 2.92 14.85
N LYS A 43 -0.49 1.81 14.93
CA LYS A 43 -0.41 0.69 13.96
C LYS A 43 -0.56 1.12 12.50
N SER A 44 -1.64 1.83 12.19
CA SER A 44 -1.89 2.33 10.83
C SER A 44 -0.85 3.36 10.40
N VAL A 45 -0.41 4.21 11.35
CA VAL A 45 0.64 5.20 11.09
C VAL A 45 1.96 4.52 10.75
N THR A 46 2.30 3.41 11.41
CA THR A 46 3.49 2.60 11.09
C THR A 46 3.43 2.06 9.66
N SER A 47 2.30 1.47 9.26
CA SER A 47 2.11 0.99 7.88
C SER A 47 2.19 2.11 6.85
N LEU A 48 1.55 3.26 7.12
CA LEU A 48 1.64 4.45 6.26
C LEU A 48 3.06 5.00 6.17
N ALA A 49 3.83 4.93 7.27
CA ALA A 49 5.22 5.33 7.29
C ALA A 49 6.09 4.45 6.39
N VAL A 50 5.91 3.13 6.47
CA VAL A 50 6.61 2.18 5.59
C VAL A 50 6.29 2.46 4.12
N MET A 51 5.01 2.69 3.80
CA MET A 51 4.55 2.99 2.44
C MET A 51 4.89 4.40 1.96
N ASN A 52 5.47 5.26 2.80
CA ASN A 52 5.68 6.69 2.55
C ASN A 52 4.38 7.43 2.14
N LEU A 53 3.29 7.13 2.84
CA LEU A 53 1.94 7.69 2.61
C LEU A 53 1.43 8.53 3.80
N LEU A 54 2.34 9.02 4.64
CA LEU A 54 1.98 9.91 5.74
C LEU A 54 1.42 11.23 5.22
N ALA A 55 0.52 11.83 6.00
CA ALA A 55 -0.03 13.14 5.71
C ALA A 55 1.07 14.22 5.62
N ARG A 56 0.83 15.28 4.86
CA ARG A 56 1.75 16.41 4.73
C ARG A 56 2.07 17.00 6.11
N GLY A 57 3.35 17.29 6.35
CA GLY A 57 3.83 17.84 7.62
C GLY A 57 4.18 16.76 8.66
N ALA A 58 3.94 15.48 8.41
CA ALA A 58 4.48 14.42 9.24
C ALA A 58 6.00 14.31 9.06
N ARG A 59 6.72 14.07 10.18
CA ARG A 59 8.14 13.71 10.17
C ARG A 59 8.26 12.21 10.44
N ARG A 60 9.10 11.57 9.65
CA ARG A 60 9.44 10.14 9.78
C ARG A 60 10.95 10.01 9.91
N THR A 61 11.41 9.32 10.96
CA THR A 61 12.80 8.93 11.14
C THR A 61 12.85 7.45 11.55
N ALA A 62 13.93 6.78 11.20
CA ALA A 62 14.21 5.44 11.65
C ALA A 62 15.72 5.20 11.56
N THR A 63 16.26 4.31 12.40
CA THR A 63 17.65 3.85 12.29
C THR A 63 17.85 3.06 11.01
N ARG A 64 16.85 2.23 10.67
CA ARG A 64 16.80 1.44 9.44
C ARG A 64 15.37 1.28 8.96
N MET A 65 15.16 1.35 7.66
CA MET A 65 13.92 0.97 7.02
C MET A 65 14.22 0.44 5.63
N SER A 66 14.12 -0.87 5.44
CA SER A 66 14.48 -1.51 4.17
C SER A 66 13.44 -2.54 3.73
N PHE A 67 13.23 -2.62 2.43
CA PHE A 67 12.41 -3.63 1.78
C PHE A 67 13.26 -4.36 0.72
N GLU A 68 13.37 -5.67 0.83
CA GLU A 68 14.26 -6.51 -0.01
C GLU A 68 15.70 -5.98 -0.09
N GLY A 69 16.19 -5.43 1.02
CA GLY A 69 17.52 -4.83 1.10
C GLY A 69 17.61 -3.40 0.55
N GLN A 70 16.55 -2.87 -0.06
CA GLN A 70 16.50 -1.49 -0.56
C GLN A 70 16.13 -0.52 0.56
N ASP A 71 16.93 0.52 0.79
CA ASP A 71 16.68 1.54 1.82
C ASP A 71 15.51 2.45 1.41
N LEU A 72 14.37 2.31 2.13
CA LEU A 72 13.16 3.10 1.89
C LEU A 72 13.27 4.56 2.36
N LEU A 73 14.22 4.87 3.25
CA LEU A 73 14.41 6.25 3.73
C LEU A 73 15.05 7.14 2.66
N ARG A 74 15.83 6.53 1.77
CA ARG A 74 16.56 7.23 0.69
C ARG A 74 15.81 7.30 -0.63
N LEU A 75 14.69 6.57 -0.74
CA LEU A 75 13.92 6.59 -1.96
C LEU A 75 13.18 7.91 -2.14
N SER A 76 13.26 8.45 -3.35
CA SER A 76 12.39 9.54 -3.80
C SER A 76 10.93 9.06 -3.93
N ASP A 77 9.99 9.98 -4.03
CA ASP A 77 8.58 9.64 -4.29
C ASP A 77 8.41 8.83 -5.58
N ALA A 78 9.19 9.10 -6.60
CA ALA A 78 9.21 8.33 -7.84
C ALA A 78 9.74 6.89 -7.61
N GLY A 79 10.74 6.72 -6.74
CA GLY A 79 11.25 5.40 -6.33
C GLY A 79 10.18 4.62 -5.56
N MET A 80 9.58 5.23 -4.56
CA MET A 80 8.48 4.61 -3.80
C MET A 80 7.28 4.27 -4.69
N SER A 81 6.97 5.11 -5.68
CA SER A 81 5.87 4.85 -6.64
C SER A 81 6.09 3.62 -7.52
N LYS A 82 7.34 3.20 -7.74
CA LYS A 82 7.64 1.95 -8.45
C LYS A 82 7.38 0.71 -7.58
N LEU A 83 7.63 0.80 -6.28
CA LEU A 83 7.36 -0.28 -5.33
C LEU A 83 5.88 -0.40 -5.01
N ARG A 84 5.21 0.74 -4.78
CA ARG A 84 3.78 0.76 -4.44
C ARG A 84 2.93 0.24 -5.59
N GLY A 85 2.07 -0.74 -5.29
CA GLY A 85 1.18 -1.39 -6.25
C GLY A 85 1.83 -2.51 -7.06
N ASN A 86 3.16 -2.68 -6.98
CA ASN A 86 3.88 -3.78 -7.62
C ASN A 86 4.42 -4.79 -6.60
N ASP A 87 5.27 -4.32 -5.70
CA ASP A 87 5.99 -5.16 -4.73
C ASP A 87 5.42 -4.98 -3.31
N MET A 88 4.86 -3.83 -3.03
CA MET A 88 4.21 -3.48 -1.77
C MET A 88 2.80 -2.98 -2.04
N ALA A 89 1.81 -3.47 -1.30
CA ALA A 89 0.43 -3.01 -1.35
C ALA A 89 -0.14 -2.81 0.05
N MET A 90 -1.16 -1.97 0.16
CA MET A 90 -1.86 -1.72 1.42
C MET A 90 -3.36 -1.80 1.20
N ILE A 91 -4.06 -2.48 2.11
CA ILE A 91 -5.51 -2.48 2.19
C ILE A 91 -5.91 -1.54 3.32
N PHE A 92 -6.68 -0.51 2.99
CA PHE A 92 -7.15 0.48 3.97
C PHE A 92 -8.36 -0.05 4.76
N GLN A 93 -8.50 0.44 5.98
CA GLN A 93 -9.58 0.01 6.88
C GLN A 93 -10.97 0.42 6.39
N GLU A 94 -11.08 1.55 5.67
CA GLU A 94 -12.34 2.03 5.10
C GLU A 94 -12.39 1.79 3.58
N PRO A 95 -13.02 0.72 3.11
CA PRO A 95 -13.05 0.37 1.69
C PRO A 95 -13.80 1.41 0.84
N MET A 96 -14.78 2.10 1.40
CA MET A 96 -15.61 3.09 0.67
C MET A 96 -14.81 4.29 0.18
N THR A 97 -13.70 4.64 0.86
CA THR A 97 -12.84 5.75 0.49
C THR A 97 -11.62 5.31 -0.35
N SER A 98 -11.46 4.00 -0.57
CA SER A 98 -10.31 3.43 -1.26
C SER A 98 -10.35 3.66 -2.78
N LEU A 99 -11.56 3.75 -3.34
CA LEU A 99 -11.76 4.00 -4.77
C LEU A 99 -12.10 5.48 -5.01
N ASN A 100 -11.48 6.06 -6.03
CA ASN A 100 -11.80 7.42 -6.46
C ASN A 100 -13.16 7.43 -7.18
N PRO A 101 -14.17 8.16 -6.69
CA PRO A 101 -15.51 8.17 -7.29
C PRO A 101 -15.56 8.80 -8.69
N ALA A 102 -14.54 9.56 -9.09
CA ALA A 102 -14.48 10.19 -10.41
C ALA A 102 -14.02 9.25 -11.53
N TYR A 103 -13.54 8.06 -11.21
CA TYR A 103 -13.07 7.06 -12.18
C TYR A 103 -13.87 5.78 -12.09
N THR A 104 -14.02 5.08 -13.22
CA THR A 104 -14.67 3.77 -13.24
C THR A 104 -13.84 2.73 -12.49
N VAL A 105 -14.50 1.68 -12.00
CA VAL A 105 -13.83 0.54 -11.36
C VAL A 105 -12.76 -0.06 -12.30
N GLY A 106 -13.11 -0.24 -13.56
CA GLY A 106 -12.19 -0.78 -14.57
C GLY A 106 -10.96 0.10 -14.80
N SER A 107 -11.13 1.41 -14.86
CA SER A 107 -10.00 2.35 -14.99
C SER A 107 -9.01 2.17 -13.85
N GLN A 108 -9.50 2.12 -12.61
CA GLN A 108 -8.65 2.01 -11.41
C GLN A 108 -7.99 0.63 -11.29
N MET A 109 -8.70 -0.45 -11.60
CA MET A 109 -8.15 -1.81 -11.57
C MET A 109 -7.09 -2.05 -12.66
N THR A 110 -7.30 -1.49 -13.84
CA THR A 110 -6.38 -1.71 -14.98
C THR A 110 -5.14 -0.83 -14.91
N GLU A 111 -5.19 0.29 -14.22
CA GLU A 111 -4.06 1.23 -14.08
C GLU A 111 -2.80 0.54 -13.54
N VAL A 112 -2.94 -0.23 -12.45
CA VAL A 112 -1.84 -0.95 -11.81
C VAL A 112 -1.18 -1.94 -12.79
N LEU A 113 -1.98 -2.72 -13.52
CA LEU A 113 -1.48 -3.71 -14.49
C LEU A 113 -0.76 -3.04 -15.66
N ARG A 114 -1.30 -1.94 -16.16
CA ARG A 114 -0.71 -1.20 -17.27
C ARG A 114 0.58 -0.50 -16.85
N ARG A 115 0.57 0.14 -15.68
CA ARG A 115 1.71 0.91 -15.18
C ARG A 115 2.90 0.02 -14.80
N HIS A 116 2.65 -1.06 -14.07
CA HIS A 116 3.72 -1.89 -13.49
C HIS A 116 4.08 -3.12 -14.34
N LYS A 117 3.13 -3.65 -15.10
CA LYS A 117 3.35 -4.87 -15.91
C LYS A 117 3.40 -4.59 -17.40
N GLY A 118 3.21 -3.33 -17.83
CA GLY A 118 3.18 -3.00 -19.26
C GLY A 118 2.04 -3.67 -20.04
N ALA A 119 0.99 -4.12 -19.33
CA ALA A 119 -0.11 -4.84 -19.96
C ALA A 119 -0.88 -3.94 -20.95
N SER A 120 -1.28 -4.50 -22.09
CA SER A 120 -2.20 -3.83 -23.00
C SER A 120 -3.56 -3.60 -22.32
N GLN A 121 -4.34 -2.63 -22.82
CA GLN A 121 -5.67 -2.34 -22.26
C GLN A 121 -6.55 -3.59 -22.22
N ARG A 122 -6.56 -4.37 -23.31
CA ARG A 122 -7.36 -5.61 -23.40
C ARG A 122 -6.95 -6.62 -22.32
N VAL A 123 -5.66 -6.93 -22.22
CA VAL A 123 -5.14 -7.89 -21.22
C VAL A 123 -5.44 -7.43 -19.79
N ALA A 124 -5.28 -6.13 -19.50
CA ALA A 124 -5.59 -5.59 -18.20
C ALA A 124 -7.09 -5.66 -17.88
N THR A 125 -7.97 -5.39 -18.86
CA THR A 125 -9.43 -5.48 -18.70
C THR A 125 -9.88 -6.92 -18.47
N ASP A 126 -9.38 -7.88 -19.27
CA ASP A 126 -9.69 -9.30 -19.11
C ASP A 126 -9.27 -9.79 -17.72
N ARG A 127 -8.07 -9.38 -17.27
CA ARG A 127 -7.59 -9.73 -15.93
C ARG A 127 -8.40 -9.09 -14.81
N ALA A 128 -8.83 -7.86 -14.96
CA ALA A 128 -9.69 -7.18 -14.00
C ALA A 128 -11.06 -7.85 -13.88
N ALA A 129 -11.65 -8.27 -15.02
CA ALA A 129 -12.90 -9.02 -15.04
C ALA A 129 -12.76 -10.39 -14.34
N ASP A 130 -11.68 -11.12 -14.59
CA ASP A 130 -11.38 -12.39 -13.91
C ASP A 130 -11.25 -12.20 -12.39
N LEU A 131 -10.56 -11.16 -11.93
CA LEU A 131 -10.42 -10.87 -10.51
C LEU A 131 -11.77 -10.55 -9.84
N LEU A 132 -12.64 -9.77 -10.48
CA LEU A 132 -13.99 -9.50 -9.99
C LEU A 132 -14.83 -10.78 -9.90
N ALA A 133 -14.75 -11.66 -10.91
CA ALA A 133 -15.45 -12.94 -10.89
C ALA A 133 -14.96 -13.84 -9.76
N ARG A 134 -13.65 -13.89 -9.50
CA ARG A 134 -13.05 -14.69 -8.42
C ARG A 134 -13.49 -14.27 -7.03
N VAL A 135 -13.80 -13.00 -6.81
CA VAL A 135 -14.36 -12.49 -5.55
C VAL A 135 -15.90 -12.50 -5.52
N GLY A 136 -16.56 -13.16 -6.49
CA GLY A 136 -18.00 -13.37 -6.51
C GLY A 136 -18.81 -12.19 -7.04
N ILE A 137 -18.20 -11.19 -7.66
CA ILE A 137 -18.90 -10.07 -8.27
C ILE A 137 -19.60 -10.54 -9.54
N THR A 138 -20.94 -10.40 -9.60
CA THR A 138 -21.75 -10.77 -10.76
C THR A 138 -21.59 -9.77 -11.91
N ALA A 139 -21.68 -10.26 -13.15
CA ALA A 139 -21.53 -9.46 -14.37
C ALA A 139 -20.27 -8.57 -14.38
N PRO A 140 -19.06 -9.15 -14.20
CA PRO A 140 -17.83 -8.38 -13.97
C PRO A 140 -17.52 -7.41 -15.11
N GLY A 141 -17.79 -7.78 -16.37
CA GLY A 141 -17.59 -6.89 -17.53
C GLY A 141 -18.44 -5.62 -17.47
N LEU A 142 -19.67 -5.72 -16.98
CA LEU A 142 -20.55 -4.56 -16.77
C LEU A 142 -20.04 -3.69 -15.61
N ARG A 143 -19.60 -4.34 -14.51
CA ARG A 143 -19.12 -3.64 -13.32
C ARG A 143 -17.85 -2.83 -13.56
N LEU A 144 -16.99 -3.28 -14.45
CA LEU A 144 -15.79 -2.51 -14.84
C LEU A 144 -16.12 -1.14 -15.44
N GLY A 145 -17.25 -1.01 -16.14
CA GLY A 145 -17.72 0.26 -16.70
C GLY A 145 -18.42 1.18 -15.70
N GLN A 146 -18.72 0.71 -14.49
CA GLN A 146 -19.44 1.47 -13.48
C GLN A 146 -18.50 2.29 -12.59
N PHE A 147 -19.04 3.32 -11.97
CA PHE A 147 -18.37 4.09 -10.92
C PHE A 147 -18.55 3.41 -9.56
N PRO A 148 -17.67 3.67 -8.58
CA PRO A 148 -17.73 3.03 -7.25
C PRO A 148 -19.04 3.24 -6.48
N HIS A 149 -19.74 4.30 -6.76
CA HIS A 149 -21.04 4.63 -6.17
C HIS A 149 -22.18 4.14 -7.05
#